data_c45876b055fefa269f916d542213c10e
#
_entry.id   c45876b055fefa269f916d542213c10e
#
_cell.length_a   1.000
_cell.length_b   1.000
_cell.length_c   1.000
_cell.angle_alpha   90.00
_cell.angle_beta   90.00
_cell.angle_gamma   90.00
#
_symmetry.space_group_name_H-M   'P 1'
#
loop_
_entity.id
_entity.type
_entity.pdbx_description
1 polymer ?
#
loop_
_entity_poly.entity_id
_entity_poly.type
_entity_poly.pdbx_seq_one_letter_code
_entity_poly.pdbx_strand_id
1 'polypeptide(L)'
;LWSAHSDDLWGDTKTVNDPCPYGWRVAPSAAFNNLLVKNTPEAGDADKYGWGLTDPERGTSSLFIGAGRRRYDNSTILNVYNPVTVRSVAEEAQPWEGLYWTAGTLSGTKSPAFHFWFEKKTTGGGLENNVPYARANGMSVRCVRGQ
;
A
#
# COMPACT_ATOMS: atom_id res chain seq x y z
N LEU A 1 20.06 8.26 -15.25
CA LEU A 1 19.76 6.82 -15.09
C LEU A 1 18.29 6.52 -14.80
N TRP A 2 17.51 7.52 -14.47
CA TRP A 2 16.07 7.39 -14.17
C TRP A 2 15.18 8.01 -15.26
N SER A 3 15.73 8.28 -16.44
CA SER A 3 15.02 9.00 -17.52
C SER A 3 14.19 8.08 -18.43
N ALA A 4 14.39 6.79 -18.37
CA ALA A 4 13.62 5.83 -19.17
C ALA A 4 12.61 5.10 -18.27
N HIS A 5 11.33 5.31 -18.53
CA HIS A 5 10.29 4.49 -17.94
C HIS A 5 10.34 3.13 -18.64
N SER A 6 10.63 2.08 -17.88
CA SER A 6 10.54 0.71 -18.37
C SER A 6 9.28 0.07 -17.81
N ASP A 7 8.49 -0.51 -18.70
CA ASP A 7 7.27 -1.25 -18.33
C ASP A 7 7.59 -2.66 -17.84
N ASP A 8 8.85 -3.09 -18.01
CA ASP A 8 9.30 -4.47 -17.78
C ASP A 8 10.02 -4.66 -16.43
N LEU A 9 10.00 -3.67 -15.53
CA LEU A 9 10.74 -3.79 -14.27
C LEU A 9 10.17 -4.88 -13.36
N TRP A 10 8.86 -4.91 -13.21
CA TRP A 10 8.13 -6.00 -12.57
C TRP A 10 6.71 -6.12 -13.16
N GLY A 11 6.35 -7.31 -13.54
CA GLY A 11 5.09 -7.62 -14.19
C GLY A 11 4.52 -8.94 -13.67
N ASP A 12 3.73 -9.59 -14.50
CA ASP A 12 3.16 -10.91 -14.17
C ASP A 12 4.23 -12.00 -14.06
N THR A 13 5.35 -11.82 -14.75
CA THR A 13 6.51 -12.68 -14.64
C THR A 13 7.62 -11.99 -13.85
N LYS A 14 8.27 -12.73 -12.94
CA LYS A 14 9.40 -12.23 -12.17
C LYS A 14 10.57 -11.85 -13.08
N THR A 15 11.08 -10.66 -12.91
CA THR A 15 12.29 -10.16 -13.58
C THR A 15 13.45 -10.01 -12.59
N VAL A 16 14.65 -9.72 -13.09
CA VAL A 16 15.81 -9.41 -12.23
C VAL A 16 15.63 -8.11 -11.42
N ASN A 17 14.74 -7.23 -11.87
CA ASN A 17 14.44 -5.96 -11.21
C ASN A 17 13.32 -6.06 -10.15
N ASP A 18 12.62 -7.19 -10.10
CA ASP A 18 11.57 -7.42 -9.11
C ASP A 18 12.19 -7.53 -7.70
N PRO A 19 11.82 -6.66 -6.75
CA PRO A 19 12.44 -6.58 -5.44
C PRO A 19 12.16 -7.77 -4.52
N CYS A 20 11.23 -8.64 -4.90
CA CYS A 20 10.87 -9.80 -4.09
C CYS A 20 11.93 -10.90 -4.14
N PRO A 21 12.09 -11.73 -3.11
CA PRO A 21 13.05 -12.82 -3.10
C PRO A 21 12.73 -13.90 -4.16
N TYR A 22 13.68 -14.77 -4.41
CA TYR A 22 13.50 -15.89 -5.35
C TYR A 22 12.26 -16.72 -4.99
N GLY A 23 11.47 -17.10 -5.99
CA GLY A 23 10.20 -17.81 -5.81
C GLY A 23 9.02 -16.92 -5.40
N TRP A 24 9.27 -15.62 -5.21
CA TRP A 24 8.26 -14.62 -4.91
C TRP A 24 8.30 -13.50 -5.94
N ARG A 25 7.21 -12.80 -6.13
CA ARG A 25 7.11 -11.64 -7.03
C ARG A 25 6.24 -10.55 -6.44
N VAL A 26 6.33 -9.34 -6.98
CA VAL A 26 5.41 -8.25 -6.63
C VAL A 26 3.98 -8.71 -6.86
N ALA A 27 3.11 -8.46 -5.89
CA ALA A 27 1.72 -8.88 -5.96
C ALA A 27 1.00 -8.22 -7.15
N PRO A 28 0.29 -8.98 -7.98
CA PRO A 28 -0.58 -8.40 -9.01
C PRO A 28 -1.77 -7.67 -8.36
N SER A 29 -2.38 -6.72 -9.05
CA SER A 29 -3.56 -6.02 -8.57
C SER A 29 -4.68 -6.98 -8.15
N ALA A 30 -4.86 -8.08 -8.86
CA ALA A 30 -5.86 -9.10 -8.54
C ALA A 30 -5.69 -9.71 -7.13
N ALA A 31 -4.47 -9.70 -6.56
CA ALA A 31 -4.24 -10.19 -5.20
C ALA A 31 -4.87 -9.30 -4.11
N PHE A 32 -5.28 -8.11 -4.46
CA PHE A 32 -5.92 -7.15 -3.54
C PHE A 32 -7.43 -6.97 -3.81
N ASN A 33 -7.97 -7.69 -4.80
CA ASN A 33 -9.40 -7.68 -5.05
C ASN A 33 -10.14 -8.32 -3.87
N ASN A 34 -11.31 -7.79 -3.56
CA ASN A 34 -12.21 -8.31 -2.53
C ASN A 34 -11.65 -8.28 -1.09
N LEU A 35 -10.51 -7.63 -0.85
CA LEU A 35 -10.03 -7.46 0.52
C LEU A 35 -11.01 -6.59 1.32
N LEU A 36 -11.32 -7.03 2.51
CA LEU A 36 -12.20 -6.34 3.44
C LEU A 36 -11.43 -5.88 4.67
N VAL A 37 -11.79 -4.72 5.18
CA VAL A 37 -11.25 -4.24 6.46
C VAL A 37 -11.78 -5.12 7.58
N LYS A 38 -10.89 -5.81 8.28
CA LYS A 38 -11.25 -6.62 9.43
C LYS A 38 -11.36 -5.77 10.71
N ASN A 39 -10.37 -4.94 10.91
CA ASN A 39 -10.31 -4.03 12.04
C ASN A 39 -9.68 -2.72 11.58
N THR A 40 -10.38 -1.61 11.72
CA THR A 40 -9.77 -0.30 11.66
C THR A 40 -8.95 -0.07 12.93
N PRO A 41 -7.75 0.50 12.85
CA PRO A 41 -7.05 0.94 14.04
C PRO A 41 -7.92 1.98 14.75
N GLU A 42 -8.40 1.65 15.95
CA GLU A 42 -9.03 2.64 16.80
C GLU A 42 -7.97 3.45 17.53
N ALA A 43 -8.29 4.71 17.82
CA ALA A 43 -7.46 5.53 18.69
C ALA A 43 -7.24 4.79 20.03
N GLY A 44 -5.99 4.40 20.31
CA GLY A 44 -5.64 3.63 21.51
C GLY A 44 -5.12 2.22 21.28
N ASP A 45 -5.22 1.67 20.08
CA ASP A 45 -4.69 0.35 19.76
C ASP A 45 -3.17 0.46 19.44
N ALA A 46 -2.35 0.30 20.48
CA ALA A 46 -0.91 0.56 20.43
C ALA A 46 -0.12 -0.33 19.50
N ASP A 47 -0.67 -1.48 19.15
CA ASP A 47 0.04 -2.55 18.47
C ASP A 47 -0.27 -2.63 16.97
N LYS A 48 -1.13 -1.74 16.46
CA LYS A 48 -1.56 -1.76 15.07
C LYS A 48 -1.03 -0.54 14.33
N TYR A 49 -0.07 -0.77 13.46
CA TYR A 49 0.54 0.24 12.58
C TYR A 49 -0.14 0.33 11.20
N GLY A 50 -1.35 -0.17 11.06
CA GLY A 50 -2.05 -0.24 9.80
C GLY A 50 -3.42 -0.92 9.94
N TRP A 51 -3.92 -1.46 8.85
CA TRP A 51 -5.19 -2.16 8.83
C TRP A 51 -5.04 -3.67 8.73
N GLY A 52 -5.83 -4.41 9.52
CA GLY A 52 -6.10 -5.82 9.29
C GLY A 52 -7.03 -5.97 8.09
N LEU A 53 -6.54 -6.55 6.99
CA LEU A 53 -7.36 -6.87 5.83
C LEU A 53 -7.60 -8.36 5.75
N THR A 54 -8.83 -8.72 5.42
CA THR A 54 -9.28 -10.12 5.29
C THR A 54 -9.60 -10.42 3.84
N ASP A 55 -9.09 -11.54 3.35
CA ASP A 55 -9.57 -12.17 2.14
C ASP A 55 -10.74 -13.09 2.52
N PRO A 56 -11.99 -12.73 2.17
CA PRO A 56 -13.16 -13.50 2.57
C PRO A 56 -13.24 -14.87 1.87
N GLU A 57 -12.66 -15.00 0.67
CA GLU A 57 -12.68 -16.25 -0.10
C GLU A 57 -11.75 -17.30 0.53
N ARG A 58 -10.61 -16.85 1.07
CA ARG A 58 -9.61 -17.73 1.70
C ARG A 58 -9.73 -17.79 3.22
N GLY A 59 -10.54 -16.94 3.82
CA GLY A 59 -10.67 -16.83 5.27
C GLY A 59 -9.38 -16.38 5.97
N THR A 60 -8.45 -15.79 5.26
CA THR A 60 -7.15 -15.36 5.79
C THR A 60 -7.12 -13.86 6.05
N SER A 61 -6.37 -13.46 7.05
CA SER A 61 -6.19 -12.05 7.41
C SER A 61 -4.72 -11.70 7.50
N SER A 62 -4.38 -10.48 7.12
CA SER A 62 -3.01 -9.95 7.21
C SER A 62 -3.03 -8.51 7.64
N LEU A 63 -2.01 -8.10 8.38
CA LEU A 63 -1.77 -6.71 8.68
C LEU A 63 -1.10 -6.01 7.49
N PHE A 64 -1.66 -4.89 7.09
CA PHE A 64 -1.10 -3.99 6.08
C PHE A 64 -0.66 -2.69 6.77
N ILE A 65 0.62 -2.41 6.68
CA ILE A 65 1.24 -1.28 7.40
C ILE A 65 0.89 0.04 6.69
N GLY A 66 0.50 1.04 7.48
CA GLY A 66 0.31 2.41 7.02
C GLY A 66 1.64 3.16 6.95
N ALA A 67 2.53 2.72 6.06
CA ALA A 67 3.88 3.29 5.94
C ALA A 67 3.92 4.60 5.15
N GLY A 68 2.76 5.09 4.68
CA GLY A 68 2.71 6.29 3.86
C GLY A 68 3.40 6.12 2.51
N ARG A 69 3.88 7.23 1.97
CA ARG A 69 4.66 7.24 0.73
C ARG A 69 5.77 8.29 0.77
N ARG A 70 6.79 8.10 -0.04
CA ARG A 70 7.77 9.10 -0.38
C ARG A 70 7.37 9.77 -1.69
N ARG A 71 7.20 11.07 -1.70
CA ARG A 71 6.84 11.82 -2.91
C ARG A 71 8.01 11.89 -3.90
N TYR A 72 7.65 11.83 -5.19
CA TYR A 72 8.62 11.85 -6.28
C TYR A 72 9.26 13.24 -6.52
N ASP A 73 8.55 14.31 -6.17
CA ASP A 73 8.91 15.70 -6.49
C ASP A 73 9.86 16.34 -5.47
N ASN A 74 9.75 15.98 -4.20
CA ASN A 74 10.53 16.60 -3.12
C ASN A 74 11.04 15.62 -2.07
N SER A 75 10.85 14.32 -2.28
CA SER A 75 11.25 13.25 -1.37
C SER A 75 10.63 13.31 0.04
N THR A 76 9.61 14.13 0.25
CA THR A 76 8.91 14.20 1.53
C THR A 76 8.17 12.89 1.78
N ILE A 77 8.25 12.40 3.02
CA ILE A 77 7.46 11.26 3.48
C ILE A 77 6.13 11.79 3.99
N LEU A 78 5.04 11.23 3.49
CA LEU A 78 3.69 11.67 3.83
C LEU A 78 2.89 10.54 4.47
N ASN A 79 1.97 10.93 5.35
CA ASN A 79 0.86 10.12 5.85
C ASN A 79 1.30 8.77 6.46
N VAL A 80 2.46 8.74 7.13
CA VAL A 80 2.91 7.58 7.89
C VAL A 80 2.06 7.44 9.14
N TYR A 81 1.60 6.23 9.42
CA TYR A 81 0.92 5.93 10.67
C TYR A 81 1.83 6.30 11.86
N ASN A 82 1.31 7.14 12.75
CA ASN A 82 2.00 7.51 13.98
C ASN A 82 1.12 7.16 15.20
N PRO A 83 1.48 6.15 15.98
CA PRO A 83 0.68 5.71 17.11
C PRO A 83 0.54 6.77 18.21
N VAL A 84 1.47 7.70 18.29
CA VAL A 84 1.42 8.78 19.29
C VAL A 84 0.35 9.81 18.94
N THR A 85 0.29 10.22 17.68
CA THR A 85 -0.70 11.22 17.23
C THR A 85 -2.10 10.63 17.08
N VAL A 86 -2.21 9.36 16.71
CA VAL A 86 -3.51 8.67 16.63
C VAL A 86 -4.13 8.45 18.02
N ARG A 87 -3.31 8.37 19.07
CA ARG A 87 -3.77 8.17 20.46
C ARG A 87 -4.34 9.41 21.13
N SER A 88 -3.86 10.57 20.76
CA SER A 88 -4.03 11.75 21.63
C SER A 88 -5.38 12.42 21.53
N VAL A 89 -6.04 12.40 20.36
CA VAL A 89 -7.38 13.01 20.23
C VAL A 89 -8.15 12.35 19.07
N ALA A 90 -9.23 11.68 19.38
CA ALA A 90 -10.06 10.95 18.42
C ALA A 90 -10.64 11.78 17.26
N GLU A 91 -10.64 13.10 17.39
CA GLU A 91 -11.12 14.04 16.38
C GLU A 91 -10.00 14.67 15.54
N GLU A 92 -8.76 14.63 16.02
CA GLU A 92 -7.58 15.23 15.39
C GLU A 92 -6.56 14.20 14.91
N ALA A 93 -6.99 12.93 14.76
CA ALA A 93 -6.11 11.91 14.23
C ALA A 93 -5.52 12.35 12.89
N GLN A 94 -4.20 12.36 12.79
CA GLN A 94 -3.52 12.72 11.56
C GLN A 94 -3.86 11.69 10.48
N PRO A 95 -4.13 12.13 9.26
CA PRO A 95 -4.36 11.21 8.17
C PRO A 95 -3.13 10.32 7.96
N TRP A 96 -3.38 9.05 7.69
CA TRP A 96 -2.33 8.09 7.34
C TRP A 96 -2.79 7.20 6.20
N GLU A 97 -1.85 6.65 5.47
CA GLU A 97 -2.12 5.80 4.32
C GLU A 97 -1.12 4.64 4.21
N GLY A 98 -1.57 3.56 3.62
CA GLY A 98 -0.71 2.48 3.16
C GLY A 98 -0.83 2.37 1.65
N LEU A 99 0.32 2.39 0.99
CA LEU A 99 0.43 2.32 -0.45
C LEU A 99 1.38 1.19 -0.83
N TYR A 100 0.90 0.30 -1.65
CA TYR A 100 1.63 -0.87 -2.10
C TYR A 100 1.63 -0.93 -3.62
N TRP A 101 2.82 -0.92 -4.21
CA TRP A 101 2.95 -1.18 -5.63
C TRP A 101 2.36 -2.53 -5.99
N THR A 102 1.65 -2.59 -7.09
CA THR A 102 1.19 -3.83 -7.70
C THR A 102 1.93 -4.10 -9.00
N ALA A 103 2.06 -5.36 -9.37
CA ALA A 103 2.62 -5.73 -10.66
C ALA A 103 1.74 -5.24 -11.79
N GLY A 104 2.38 -4.84 -12.89
CA GLY A 104 1.73 -4.32 -14.07
C GLY A 104 2.01 -2.85 -14.31
N THR A 105 1.52 -2.39 -15.43
CA THR A 105 1.66 -1.01 -15.89
C THR A 105 0.28 -0.44 -16.20
N LEU A 106 0.10 0.86 -15.98
CA LEU A 106 -1.09 1.55 -16.45
C LEU A 106 -0.78 2.27 -17.75
N SER A 107 -0.25 3.47 -17.68
CA SER A 107 0.11 4.23 -18.88
C SER A 107 1.25 5.20 -18.60
N GLY A 108 2.20 5.31 -19.53
CA GLY A 108 3.27 6.30 -19.49
C GLY A 108 4.04 6.27 -18.17
N THR A 109 3.90 7.30 -17.36
CA THR A 109 4.66 7.52 -16.13
C THR A 109 4.01 6.93 -14.87
N LYS A 110 2.89 6.19 -15.02
CA LYS A 110 2.11 5.69 -13.89
C LYS A 110 2.14 4.17 -13.80
N SER A 111 2.13 3.67 -12.58
CA SER A 111 1.91 2.25 -12.27
C SER A 111 0.77 2.09 -11.27
N PRO A 112 0.10 0.93 -11.27
CA PRO A 112 -1.00 0.69 -10.36
C PRO A 112 -0.49 0.46 -8.93
N ALA A 113 -1.27 0.91 -7.96
CA ALA A 113 -1.04 0.65 -6.55
C ALA A 113 -2.34 0.23 -5.86
N PHE A 114 -2.19 -0.57 -4.82
CA PHE A 114 -3.22 -0.77 -3.82
C PHE A 114 -3.07 0.31 -2.76
N HIS A 115 -4.15 1.01 -2.46
CA HIS A 115 -4.20 2.14 -1.53
C HIS A 115 -5.27 1.90 -0.47
N PHE A 116 -4.91 2.08 0.78
CA PHE A 116 -5.85 2.23 1.87
C PHE A 116 -5.46 3.45 2.72
N TRP A 117 -6.45 4.11 3.27
CA TRP A 117 -6.21 5.34 4.02
C TRP A 117 -7.20 5.53 5.16
N PHE A 118 -6.79 6.31 6.11
CA PHE A 118 -7.60 6.81 7.18
C PHE A 118 -7.44 8.33 7.24
N GLU A 119 -8.53 9.06 7.24
CA GLU A 119 -8.49 10.51 7.32
C GLU A 119 -8.65 10.98 8.77
N LYS A 120 -9.78 10.67 9.39
CA LYS A 120 -10.09 10.94 10.80
C LYS A 120 -11.30 10.10 11.23
N LYS A 121 -11.52 10.03 12.53
CA LYS A 121 -12.60 9.21 13.10
C LYS A 121 -13.99 9.54 12.54
N THR A 122 -14.27 10.82 12.27
CA THR A 122 -15.58 11.27 11.77
C THR A 122 -15.80 11.03 10.27
N THR A 123 -14.74 10.96 9.47
CA THR A 123 -14.80 10.72 8.03
C THR A 123 -14.41 9.28 7.66
N GLY A 124 -13.81 8.55 8.61
CA GLY A 124 -13.37 7.18 8.37
C GLY A 124 -12.20 7.11 7.40
N GLY A 125 -12.20 6.08 6.60
CA GLY A 125 -11.19 5.82 5.59
C GLY A 125 -11.74 4.90 4.50
N GLY A 126 -10.87 4.44 3.64
CA GLY A 126 -11.25 3.57 2.55
C GLY A 126 -10.10 2.73 2.04
N LEU A 127 -10.41 1.86 1.11
CA LEU A 127 -9.41 1.12 0.34
C LEU A 127 -9.80 1.09 -1.14
N GLU A 128 -8.80 1.20 -1.99
CA GLU A 128 -8.95 1.20 -3.43
C GLU A 128 -7.83 0.36 -4.06
N ASN A 129 -8.16 -0.32 -5.14
CA ASN A 129 -7.19 -1.07 -5.92
C ASN A 129 -7.00 -0.40 -7.30
N ASN A 130 -5.87 -0.68 -7.94
CA ASN A 130 -5.54 -0.13 -9.27
C ASN A 130 -5.42 1.40 -9.34
N VAL A 131 -5.09 2.05 -8.23
CA VAL A 131 -4.94 3.51 -8.21
C VAL A 131 -3.67 3.93 -8.97
N PRO A 132 -3.77 4.88 -9.92
CA PRO A 132 -2.62 5.29 -10.73
C PRO A 132 -1.71 6.26 -9.97
N TYR A 133 -0.51 5.84 -9.65
CA TYR A 133 0.52 6.68 -9.03
C TYR A 133 1.75 6.86 -9.93
N ALA A 134 2.41 8.01 -9.82
CA ALA A 134 3.69 8.24 -10.49
C ALA A 134 4.74 7.23 -10.03
N ARG A 135 5.41 6.58 -10.99
CA ARG A 135 6.41 5.50 -10.73
C ARG A 135 7.58 5.95 -9.87
N ALA A 136 7.88 7.23 -9.85
CA ALA A 136 8.96 7.79 -9.04
C ALA A 136 8.61 7.95 -7.55
N ASN A 137 7.37 7.66 -7.13
CA ASN A 137 7.05 7.59 -5.70
C ASN A 137 7.72 6.36 -5.06
N GLY A 138 8.17 6.53 -3.82
CA GLY A 138 8.57 5.41 -2.98
C GLY A 138 7.36 4.89 -2.21
N MET A 139 7.01 3.63 -2.41
CA MET A 139 5.90 2.94 -1.76
C MET A 139 6.32 1.55 -1.29
N SER A 140 5.53 0.96 -0.43
CA SER A 140 5.73 -0.42 0.01
C SER A 140 5.53 -1.41 -1.12
N VAL A 141 6.12 -2.59 -0.94
CA VAL A 141 5.92 -3.76 -1.82
C VAL A 141 5.42 -4.92 -0.98
N ARG A 142 4.47 -5.67 -1.51
CA ARG A 142 4.07 -6.95 -0.95
C ARG A 142 4.34 -8.05 -1.96
N CYS A 143 5.05 -9.06 -1.49
CA CYS A 143 5.41 -10.20 -2.33
C CYS A 143 4.36 -11.31 -2.18
N VAL A 144 4.03 -11.93 -3.29
CA VAL A 144 3.25 -13.16 -3.35
C VAL A 144 4.09 -14.28 -3.92
N ARG A 145 3.76 -15.52 -3.59
CA ARG A 145 4.46 -16.67 -4.14
C ARG A 145 4.30 -16.68 -5.65
N GLY A 146 5.42 -16.71 -6.37
CA GLY A 146 5.43 -16.88 -7.81
C GLY A 146 4.94 -18.27 -8.20
N GLN A 147 4.24 -18.36 -9.32
CA GLN A 147 3.96 -19.62 -9.98
C GLN A 147 5.15 -20.00 -10.84
#